data_3d5b0c678d91541f2a927b489254c0c7
#
_entry.id   3d5b0c678d91541f2a927b489254c0c7
#
_cell.length_a   1.000
_cell.length_b   1.000
_cell.length_c   1.000
_cell.angle_alpha   90.00
_cell.angle_beta   90.00
_cell.angle_gamma   90.00
#
_symmetry.space_group_name_H-M   'P 1'
#
loop_
_entity.id
_entity.type
_entity.pdbx_description
1 polymer ?
#
loop_
_entity_poly.entity_id
_entity_poly.type
_entity_poly.pdbx_seq_one_letter_code
_entity_poly.pdbx_strand_id
1 'polypeptide(L)'
;DQLLPLADLDEEIKSIRNFLQETVSSVGNYNSSMMMIPPKVATLAALAEVARQRQESVSWKEDAAWVRDLAKKMNESPLQRGPKDQKRLQELFEGVSDIFNRSKPAGLEEPPAEDSFAESAELRSLMKRMEEAEKTLKTEIGSADALASKKTMAQHEAAILAVLAKIATDKGYGYDDDEFRGYGNAVVEAAQAIRTSTEGGDFSGFEAAMSKVATSCQNCHSKYKND
;
A
#
# COMPACT_ATOMS: atom_id res chain seq x y z
N ASP A 1 1.67 -13.32 -5.74
CA ASP A 1 1.46 -12.99 -7.16
C ASP A 1 -0.03 -12.91 -7.51
N GLN A 2 -0.89 -13.85 -7.03
CA GLN A 2 -2.32 -13.86 -7.37
C GLN A 2 -3.11 -12.67 -6.78
N LEU A 3 -2.78 -12.22 -5.57
CA LEU A 3 -3.48 -11.10 -4.92
C LEU A 3 -3.13 -9.75 -5.56
N LEU A 4 -1.89 -9.58 -6.01
CA LEU A 4 -1.40 -8.35 -6.61
C LEU A 4 -0.73 -8.67 -7.96
N PRO A 5 -1.42 -8.55 -9.10
CA PRO A 5 -0.82 -8.63 -10.43
C PRO A 5 0.34 -7.65 -10.60
N LEU A 6 1.28 -7.98 -11.49
CA LEU A 6 2.46 -7.15 -11.72
C LEU A 6 2.09 -5.73 -12.20
N ALA A 7 1.10 -5.63 -13.06
CA ALA A 7 0.61 -4.32 -13.55
C ALA A 7 0.07 -3.43 -12.41
N ASP A 8 -0.63 -4.03 -11.43
CA ASP A 8 -1.15 -3.31 -10.27
C ASP A 8 -0.03 -2.89 -9.30
N LEU A 9 0.98 -3.75 -9.13
CA LEU A 9 2.18 -3.39 -8.37
C LEU A 9 2.90 -2.19 -9.01
N ASP A 10 3.15 -2.24 -10.32
CA ASP A 10 3.84 -1.18 -11.05
C ASP A 10 3.06 0.15 -11.03
N GLU A 11 1.73 0.10 -11.16
CA GLU A 11 0.88 1.30 -11.11
C GLU A 11 0.87 1.92 -9.72
N GLU A 12 0.76 1.13 -8.63
CA GLU A 12 0.84 1.65 -7.27
C GLU A 12 2.21 2.27 -6.98
N ILE A 13 3.30 1.59 -7.34
CA ILE A 13 4.66 2.13 -7.19
C ILE A 13 4.83 3.45 -7.96
N LYS A 14 4.34 3.52 -9.18
CA LYS A 14 4.35 4.73 -10.00
C LYS A 14 3.54 5.85 -9.35
N SER A 15 2.35 5.56 -8.85
CA SER A 15 1.50 6.52 -8.14
C SER A 15 2.21 7.09 -6.91
N ILE A 16 2.82 6.24 -6.10
CA ILE A 16 3.58 6.66 -4.90
C ILE A 16 4.80 7.51 -5.31
N ARG A 17 5.54 7.11 -6.35
CA ARG A 17 6.69 7.88 -6.84
C ARG A 17 6.28 9.28 -7.30
N ASN A 18 5.21 9.39 -8.08
CA ASN A 18 4.70 10.67 -8.54
C ASN A 18 4.29 11.57 -7.36
N PHE A 19 3.57 11.00 -6.38
CA PHE A 19 3.21 11.71 -5.16
C PHE A 19 4.43 12.22 -4.40
N LEU A 20 5.44 11.37 -4.18
CA LEU A 20 6.64 11.74 -3.45
C LEU A 20 7.46 12.80 -4.22
N GLN A 21 7.59 12.66 -5.54
CA GLN A 21 8.28 13.64 -6.38
C GLN A 21 7.65 15.03 -6.29
N GLU A 22 6.32 15.11 -6.34
CA GLU A 22 5.61 16.38 -6.16
C GLU A 22 5.79 16.91 -4.74
N THR A 23 5.64 16.04 -3.75
CA THR A 23 5.78 16.38 -2.33
C THR A 23 7.14 16.99 -2.00
N VAL A 24 8.23 16.41 -2.49
CA VAL A 24 9.59 16.90 -2.18
C VAL A 24 10.03 18.09 -3.03
N SER A 25 9.27 18.47 -4.04
CA SER A 25 9.64 19.53 -4.99
C SER A 25 9.72 20.93 -4.34
N SER A 26 9.04 21.13 -3.23
CA SER A 26 9.10 22.39 -2.47
C SER A 26 8.68 22.17 -1.01
N VAL A 27 9.11 23.08 -0.12
CA VAL A 27 8.69 23.10 1.30
C VAL A 27 7.17 23.29 1.42
N GLY A 28 6.55 24.05 0.51
CA GLY A 28 5.10 24.26 0.48
C GLY A 28 4.35 22.95 0.20
N ASN A 29 4.73 22.21 -0.84
CA ASN A 29 4.14 20.93 -1.20
C ASN A 29 4.38 19.89 -0.09
N TYR A 30 5.58 19.82 0.45
CA TYR A 30 5.88 18.96 1.58
C TYR A 30 4.96 19.22 2.78
N ASN A 31 4.84 20.48 3.21
CA ASN A 31 4.02 20.86 4.35
C ASN A 31 2.52 20.56 4.15
N SER A 32 2.01 20.69 2.93
CA SER A 32 0.62 20.40 2.62
C SER A 32 0.33 18.89 2.52
N SER A 33 1.33 18.09 2.16
CA SER A 33 1.20 16.64 1.93
C SER A 33 1.56 15.78 3.16
N MET A 34 2.07 16.39 4.25
CA MET A 34 2.64 15.67 5.41
C MET A 34 1.78 14.52 5.91
N MET A 35 0.45 14.70 5.99
CA MET A 35 -0.46 13.67 6.51
C MET A 35 -0.58 12.44 5.59
N MET A 36 -0.26 12.61 4.31
CA MET A 36 -0.35 11.55 3.30
C MET A 36 0.98 10.81 3.08
N ILE A 37 2.09 11.38 3.57
CA ILE A 37 3.42 10.76 3.41
C ILE A 37 3.49 9.40 4.13
N PRO A 38 3.14 9.25 5.42
CA PRO A 38 3.28 7.97 6.14
C PRO A 38 2.54 6.80 5.47
N PRO A 39 1.26 6.90 5.06
CA PRO A 39 0.59 5.82 4.35
C PRO A 39 1.29 5.44 3.05
N LYS A 40 1.72 6.42 2.25
CA LYS A 40 2.36 6.18 0.95
C LYS A 40 3.73 5.49 1.11
N VAL A 41 4.57 5.94 2.03
CA VAL A 41 5.89 5.32 2.23
C VAL A 41 5.82 3.96 2.92
N ALA A 42 4.86 3.75 3.85
CA ALA A 42 4.62 2.44 4.43
C ALA A 42 4.12 1.43 3.38
N THR A 43 3.23 1.87 2.48
CA THR A 43 2.79 1.04 1.35
C THR A 43 3.96 0.72 0.44
N LEU A 44 4.83 1.69 0.11
CA LEU A 44 6.03 1.47 -0.68
C LEU A 44 6.95 0.41 -0.04
N ALA A 45 7.20 0.52 1.27
CA ALA A 45 8.04 -0.44 1.99
C ALA A 45 7.43 -1.86 1.96
N ALA A 46 6.14 -1.99 2.23
CA ALA A 46 5.43 -3.27 2.18
C ALA A 46 5.44 -3.87 0.76
N LEU A 47 5.20 -3.07 -0.28
CA LEU A 47 5.22 -3.53 -1.67
C LEU A 47 6.63 -3.86 -2.17
N ALA A 48 7.66 -3.21 -1.67
CA ALA A 48 9.04 -3.58 -1.94
C ALA A 48 9.37 -4.96 -1.35
N GLU A 49 8.90 -5.27 -0.15
CA GLU A 49 9.04 -6.59 0.44
C GLU A 49 8.23 -7.65 -0.35
N VAL A 50 7.01 -7.33 -0.80
CA VAL A 50 6.23 -8.19 -1.71
C VAL A 50 7.02 -8.44 -3.01
N ALA A 51 7.61 -7.41 -3.62
CA ALA A 51 8.41 -7.55 -4.84
C ALA A 51 9.62 -8.46 -4.64
N ARG A 52 10.29 -8.37 -3.49
CA ARG A 52 11.43 -9.23 -3.12
C ARG A 52 11.02 -10.71 -3.04
N GLN A 53 9.83 -11.00 -2.48
CA GLN A 53 9.34 -12.36 -2.25
C GLN A 53 8.65 -12.97 -3.48
N ARG A 54 8.28 -12.19 -4.50
CA ARG A 54 7.56 -12.70 -5.69
C ARG A 54 8.40 -13.72 -6.47
N GLN A 55 7.72 -14.65 -7.14
CA GLN A 55 8.35 -15.53 -8.14
C GLN A 55 8.64 -14.77 -9.44
N GLU A 56 7.69 -13.93 -9.87
CA GLU A 56 7.86 -13.05 -11.04
C GLU A 56 8.92 -11.98 -10.76
N SER A 57 9.75 -11.70 -11.75
CA SER A 57 10.82 -10.72 -11.62
C SER A 57 10.34 -9.33 -12.00
N VAL A 58 10.58 -8.35 -11.13
CA VAL A 58 10.58 -6.93 -11.46
C VAL A 58 12.01 -6.46 -11.66
N SER A 59 12.22 -5.41 -12.47
CA SER A 59 13.54 -4.95 -12.88
C SER A 59 14.47 -4.51 -11.74
N TRP A 60 13.88 -4.21 -10.58
CA TRP A 60 14.55 -3.75 -9.36
C TRP A 60 14.46 -4.75 -8.19
N LYS A 61 14.06 -6.00 -8.47
CA LYS A 61 13.85 -7.04 -7.44
C LYS A 61 15.08 -7.29 -6.57
N GLU A 62 16.25 -7.34 -7.17
CA GLU A 62 17.52 -7.57 -6.45
C GLU A 62 17.84 -6.43 -5.48
N ASP A 63 17.34 -5.23 -5.75
CA ASP A 63 17.53 -4.05 -4.92
C ASP A 63 16.27 -3.69 -4.09
N ALA A 64 15.23 -4.55 -4.08
CA ALA A 64 13.97 -4.29 -3.40
C ALA A 64 14.13 -4.09 -1.88
N ALA A 65 15.09 -4.76 -1.25
CA ALA A 65 15.40 -4.57 0.16
C ALA A 65 15.86 -3.14 0.47
N TRP A 66 16.65 -2.51 -0.43
CA TRP A 66 17.05 -1.10 -0.28
C TRP A 66 15.88 -0.14 -0.47
N VAL A 67 14.97 -0.40 -1.42
CA VAL A 67 13.74 0.38 -1.58
C VAL A 67 12.91 0.32 -0.30
N ARG A 68 12.73 -0.89 0.27
CA ARG A 68 12.04 -1.11 1.55
C ARG A 68 12.66 -0.29 2.67
N ASP A 69 13.97 -0.40 2.87
CA ASP A 69 14.70 0.25 3.94
C ASP A 69 14.67 1.80 3.82
N LEU A 70 14.88 2.33 2.61
CA LEU A 70 14.77 3.77 2.35
C LEU A 70 13.35 4.29 2.62
N ALA A 71 12.31 3.56 2.18
CA ALA A 71 10.93 3.91 2.44
C ALA A 71 10.60 3.86 3.95
N LYS A 72 11.08 2.86 4.68
CA LYS A 72 10.98 2.77 6.13
C LYS A 72 11.64 3.99 6.82
N LYS A 73 12.85 4.36 6.42
CA LYS A 73 13.57 5.53 6.93
C LYS A 73 12.83 6.85 6.70
N MET A 74 12.03 6.96 5.63
CA MET A 74 11.18 8.14 5.41
C MET A 74 10.15 8.33 6.53
N ASN A 75 9.71 7.24 7.19
CA ASN A 75 8.67 7.21 8.23
C ASN A 75 9.22 6.91 9.64
N GLU A 76 10.53 6.78 9.81
CA GLU A 76 11.18 6.39 11.08
C GLU A 76 11.00 7.42 12.20
N SER A 77 10.81 8.69 11.86
CA SER A 77 10.62 9.79 12.80
C SER A 77 9.37 10.58 12.45
N PRO A 78 8.66 11.14 13.47
CA PRO A 78 7.54 12.04 13.20
C PRO A 78 7.96 13.19 12.29
N LEU A 79 7.25 13.38 11.20
CA LEU A 79 7.52 14.43 10.23
C LEU A 79 7.25 15.81 10.83
N GLN A 80 8.14 16.75 10.61
CA GLN A 80 8.03 18.13 11.05
C GLN A 80 7.97 19.07 9.85
N ARG A 81 7.19 20.15 9.98
CA ARG A 81 7.10 21.17 8.94
C ARG A 81 8.45 21.86 8.73
N GLY A 82 8.76 22.18 7.49
CA GLY A 82 9.91 23.01 7.16
C GLY A 82 10.96 22.34 6.27
N PRO A 83 12.01 23.09 5.92
CA PRO A 83 12.97 22.65 4.90
C PRO A 83 13.86 21.48 5.35
N LYS A 84 14.07 21.31 6.65
CA LYS A 84 14.96 20.24 7.17
C LYS A 84 14.40 18.85 6.84
N ASP A 85 13.14 18.60 7.19
CA ASP A 85 12.52 17.30 6.95
C ASP A 85 12.16 17.12 5.48
N GLN A 86 11.77 18.20 4.78
CA GLN A 86 11.59 18.15 3.33
C GLN A 86 12.87 17.70 2.63
N LYS A 87 14.03 18.25 3.00
CA LYS A 87 15.33 17.87 2.41
C LYS A 87 15.70 16.42 2.75
N ARG A 88 15.50 15.99 3.99
CA ARG A 88 15.72 14.60 4.42
C ARG A 88 14.87 13.64 3.60
N LEU A 89 13.58 13.94 3.42
CA LEU A 89 12.68 13.13 2.61
C LEU A 89 13.11 13.11 1.14
N GLN A 90 13.55 14.25 0.60
CA GLN A 90 14.05 14.35 -0.77
C GLN A 90 15.27 13.45 -0.99
N GLU A 91 16.28 13.50 -0.11
CA GLU A 91 17.48 12.68 -0.21
C GLU A 91 17.17 11.17 -0.19
N LEU A 92 16.24 10.73 0.68
CA LEU A 92 15.80 9.34 0.71
C LEU A 92 15.03 8.95 -0.55
N PHE A 93 14.17 9.82 -1.05
CA PHE A 93 13.40 9.59 -2.29
C PHE A 93 14.29 9.56 -3.54
N GLU A 94 15.35 10.39 -3.59
CA GLU A 94 16.35 10.35 -4.65
C GLU A 94 17.02 8.96 -4.69
N GLY A 95 17.41 8.40 -3.53
CA GLY A 95 17.94 7.04 -3.43
C GLY A 95 16.98 5.97 -3.95
N VAL A 96 15.70 6.07 -3.60
CA VAL A 96 14.67 5.16 -4.13
C VAL A 96 14.54 5.30 -5.65
N SER A 97 14.53 6.54 -6.15
CA SER A 97 14.41 6.81 -7.59
C SER A 97 15.60 6.29 -8.39
N ASP A 98 16.80 6.41 -7.84
CA ASP A 98 18.02 5.86 -8.45
C ASP A 98 17.94 4.33 -8.58
N ILE A 99 17.47 3.64 -7.55
CA ILE A 99 17.29 2.18 -7.59
C ILE A 99 16.31 1.79 -8.70
N PHE A 100 15.15 2.45 -8.80
CA PHE A 100 14.18 2.20 -9.86
C PHE A 100 14.73 2.49 -11.25
N ASN A 101 15.69 3.41 -11.36
CA ASN A 101 16.42 3.72 -12.59
C ASN A 101 17.67 2.83 -12.80
N ARG A 102 17.85 1.76 -12.02
CA ARG A 102 18.97 0.82 -12.05
C ARG A 102 20.33 1.50 -11.79
N SER A 103 20.33 2.52 -10.95
CA SER A 103 21.52 3.30 -10.56
C SER A 103 21.60 3.35 -9.03
N LYS A 104 21.72 2.19 -8.39
CA LYS A 104 21.81 2.15 -6.94
C LYS A 104 22.97 3.02 -6.43
N PRO A 105 22.70 3.98 -5.51
CA PRO A 105 23.73 4.84 -4.96
C PRO A 105 24.84 4.07 -4.27
N ALA A 106 26.09 4.49 -4.48
CA ALA A 106 27.21 3.91 -3.78
C ALA A 106 27.18 4.23 -2.28
N GLY A 107 27.57 3.27 -1.44
CA GLY A 107 27.68 3.48 -0.01
C GLY A 107 26.37 3.32 0.77
N LEU A 108 25.30 2.86 0.13
CA LEU A 108 24.12 2.41 0.89
C LEU A 108 24.49 1.20 1.76
N GLU A 109 24.15 1.30 3.03
CA GLU A 109 24.31 0.17 3.95
C GLU A 109 23.45 -1.00 3.51
N GLU A 110 23.92 -2.23 3.75
CA GLU A 110 23.15 -3.44 3.49
C GLU A 110 21.88 -3.43 4.36
N PRO A 111 20.68 -3.53 3.77
CA PRO A 111 19.45 -3.55 4.55
C PRO A 111 19.40 -4.77 5.46
N PRO A 112 18.90 -4.62 6.70
CA PRO A 112 18.73 -5.77 7.59
C PRO A 112 17.76 -6.79 6.98
N ALA A 113 17.98 -8.06 7.30
CA ALA A 113 16.99 -9.09 7.07
C ALA A 113 15.77 -8.81 7.96
N GLU A 114 14.58 -8.93 7.42
CA GLU A 114 13.33 -8.78 8.17
C GLU A 114 12.52 -10.06 8.11
N ASP A 115 11.96 -10.47 9.26
CA ASP A 115 11.21 -11.71 9.42
C ASP A 115 9.70 -11.52 9.25
N SER A 116 9.23 -10.27 9.25
CA SER A 116 7.81 -9.92 9.12
C SER A 116 7.59 -8.58 8.43
N PHE A 117 6.42 -8.39 7.85
CA PHE A 117 6.00 -7.10 7.28
C PHE A 117 5.88 -5.99 8.35
N ALA A 118 5.65 -6.35 9.62
CA ALA A 118 5.57 -5.40 10.71
C ALA A 118 6.89 -4.64 10.95
N GLU A 119 8.02 -5.23 10.57
CA GLU A 119 9.32 -4.58 10.63
C GLU A 119 9.51 -3.56 9.51
N SER A 120 8.81 -3.75 8.38
CA SER A 120 8.90 -2.89 7.19
C SER A 120 7.90 -1.73 7.22
N ALA A 121 6.68 -1.96 7.68
CA ALA A 121 5.57 -1.03 7.53
C ALA A 121 4.65 -1.01 8.76
N GLU A 122 4.32 0.18 9.23
CA GLU A 122 3.41 0.38 10.35
C GLU A 122 1.97 0.02 9.96
N LEU A 123 1.30 -0.82 10.78
CA LEU A 123 -0.07 -1.28 10.51
C LEU A 123 -1.06 -0.13 10.31
N ARG A 124 -0.98 0.92 11.15
CA ARG A 124 -1.86 2.10 11.05
C ARG A 124 -1.74 2.79 9.69
N SER A 125 -0.54 2.88 9.16
CA SER A 125 -0.28 3.48 7.85
C SER A 125 -0.82 2.62 6.70
N LEU A 126 -0.70 1.29 6.80
CA LEU A 126 -1.32 0.37 5.84
C LEU A 126 -2.85 0.43 5.89
N MET A 127 -3.45 0.50 7.10
CA MET A 127 -4.90 0.69 7.26
C MET A 127 -5.40 1.98 6.61
N LYS A 128 -4.61 3.06 6.63
CA LYS A 128 -4.94 4.31 5.93
C LYS A 128 -5.00 4.14 4.41
N ARG A 129 -4.08 3.38 3.81
CA ARG A 129 -4.14 3.09 2.37
C ARG A 129 -5.30 2.16 2.02
N MET A 130 -5.64 1.20 2.89
CA MET A 130 -6.82 0.35 2.72
C MET A 130 -8.12 1.17 2.80
N GLU A 131 -8.21 2.12 3.73
CA GLU A 131 -9.33 3.07 3.85
C GLU A 131 -9.45 3.93 2.57
N GLU A 132 -8.33 4.40 2.01
CA GLU A 132 -8.31 5.13 0.73
C GLU A 132 -8.85 4.26 -0.41
N ALA A 133 -8.43 2.99 -0.50
CA ALA A 133 -8.91 2.06 -1.52
C ALA A 133 -10.42 1.80 -1.41
N GLU A 134 -10.91 1.47 -0.21
CA GLU A 134 -12.35 1.27 0.03
C GLU A 134 -13.15 2.52 -0.34
N LYS A 135 -12.71 3.71 0.11
CA LYS A 135 -13.35 4.97 -0.19
C LYS A 135 -13.39 5.24 -1.69
N THR A 136 -12.28 5.04 -2.41
CA THR A 136 -12.21 5.22 -3.86
C THR A 136 -13.20 4.31 -4.57
N LEU A 137 -13.19 3.01 -4.26
CA LEU A 137 -14.16 2.06 -4.81
C LEU A 137 -15.61 2.49 -4.58
N LYS A 138 -15.93 2.90 -3.35
CA LYS A 138 -17.29 3.30 -2.96
C LYS A 138 -17.75 4.61 -3.62
N THR A 139 -16.85 5.59 -3.77
CA THR A 139 -17.22 6.91 -4.31
C THR A 139 -17.22 6.94 -5.82
N GLU A 140 -16.33 6.17 -6.46
CA GLU A 140 -16.15 6.20 -7.91
C GLU A 140 -17.04 5.19 -8.65
N ILE A 141 -17.50 4.13 -7.98
CA ILE A 141 -18.30 3.06 -8.59
C ILE A 141 -19.72 3.07 -7.97
N GLY A 142 -20.56 3.96 -8.49
CA GLY A 142 -21.96 4.08 -8.03
C GLY A 142 -23.00 3.48 -9.00
N SER A 143 -22.57 2.85 -10.10
CA SER A 143 -23.47 2.24 -11.09
C SER A 143 -22.73 1.22 -11.96
N ALA A 144 -23.49 0.40 -12.72
CA ALA A 144 -22.92 -0.52 -13.69
C ALA A 144 -22.10 0.20 -14.79
N ASP A 145 -22.54 1.38 -15.24
CA ASP A 145 -21.82 2.19 -16.22
C ASP A 145 -20.49 2.71 -15.63
N ALA A 146 -20.49 3.12 -14.36
CA ALA A 146 -19.28 3.54 -13.68
C ALA A 146 -18.32 2.35 -13.50
N LEU A 147 -18.81 1.16 -13.14
CA LEU A 147 -18.02 -0.07 -13.04
C LEU A 147 -17.36 -0.42 -14.37
N ALA A 148 -18.11 -0.33 -15.48
CA ALA A 148 -17.58 -0.62 -16.82
C ALA A 148 -16.53 0.42 -17.25
N SER A 149 -16.79 1.71 -17.05
CA SER A 149 -15.89 2.80 -17.49
C SER A 149 -14.63 2.94 -16.64
N LYS A 150 -14.69 2.53 -15.36
CA LYS A 150 -13.57 2.61 -14.38
C LYS A 150 -13.02 1.24 -13.99
N LYS A 151 -13.21 0.24 -14.84
CA LYS A 151 -12.83 -1.16 -14.60
C LYS A 151 -11.39 -1.31 -14.11
N THR A 152 -10.43 -0.70 -14.79
CA THR A 152 -9.00 -0.79 -14.43
C THR A 152 -8.73 -0.22 -13.05
N MET A 153 -9.31 0.94 -12.72
CA MET A 153 -9.16 1.53 -11.39
C MET A 153 -9.79 0.64 -10.31
N ALA A 154 -10.99 0.10 -10.55
CA ALA A 154 -11.65 -0.78 -9.58
C ALA A 154 -10.86 -2.07 -9.34
N GLN A 155 -10.28 -2.66 -10.37
CA GLN A 155 -9.41 -3.83 -10.26
C GLN A 155 -8.13 -3.52 -9.49
N HIS A 156 -7.51 -2.38 -9.76
CA HIS A 156 -6.31 -1.91 -9.07
C HIS A 156 -6.57 -1.72 -7.57
N GLU A 157 -7.56 -0.91 -7.20
CA GLU A 157 -7.85 -0.63 -5.80
C GLU A 157 -8.24 -1.90 -5.01
N ALA A 158 -8.97 -2.81 -5.64
CA ALA A 158 -9.28 -4.10 -5.03
C ALA A 158 -8.05 -4.99 -4.86
N ALA A 159 -7.09 -4.97 -5.80
CA ALA A 159 -5.83 -5.70 -5.66
C ALA A 159 -4.96 -5.15 -4.51
N ILE A 160 -4.87 -3.82 -4.39
CA ILE A 160 -4.17 -3.16 -3.28
C ILE A 160 -4.85 -3.49 -1.95
N LEU A 161 -6.18 -3.41 -1.88
CA LEU A 161 -6.93 -3.77 -0.68
C LEU A 161 -6.66 -5.23 -0.27
N ALA A 162 -6.67 -6.17 -1.22
CA ALA A 162 -6.41 -7.58 -0.95
C ALA A 162 -5.00 -7.84 -0.41
N VAL A 163 -3.98 -7.28 -1.05
CA VAL A 163 -2.59 -7.51 -0.63
C VAL A 163 -2.30 -6.86 0.72
N LEU A 164 -2.79 -5.64 0.97
CA LEU A 164 -2.58 -4.97 2.26
C LEU A 164 -3.37 -5.64 3.39
N ALA A 165 -4.59 -6.12 3.14
CA ALA A 165 -5.32 -6.92 4.11
C ALA A 165 -4.59 -8.22 4.45
N LYS A 166 -3.98 -8.88 3.48
CA LYS A 166 -3.15 -10.06 3.72
C LYS A 166 -1.90 -9.73 4.54
N ILE A 167 -1.21 -8.65 4.23
CA ILE A 167 -0.06 -8.16 4.99
C ILE A 167 -0.45 -7.83 6.43
N ALA A 168 -1.59 -7.17 6.64
CA ALA A 168 -2.09 -6.82 7.97
C ALA A 168 -2.32 -8.04 8.88
N THR A 169 -2.48 -9.24 8.32
CA THR A 169 -2.60 -10.50 9.08
C THR A 169 -1.26 -11.21 9.31
N ASP A 170 -0.14 -10.58 8.92
CA ASP A 170 1.18 -11.14 9.13
C ASP A 170 1.56 -11.14 10.62
N LYS A 171 2.45 -12.06 10.99
CA LYS A 171 3.01 -12.09 12.34
C LYS A 171 3.78 -10.79 12.62
N GLY A 172 3.85 -10.40 13.87
CA GLY A 172 4.65 -9.24 14.30
C GLY A 172 3.83 -7.97 14.53
N TYR A 173 2.59 -7.89 14.03
CA TYR A 173 1.68 -6.79 14.38
C TYR A 173 1.03 -6.92 15.76
N GLY A 174 1.28 -8.02 16.48
CA GLY A 174 0.79 -8.23 17.84
C GLY A 174 -0.64 -8.79 17.93
N TYR A 175 -1.23 -9.20 16.81
CA TYR A 175 -2.55 -9.80 16.73
C TYR A 175 -2.45 -11.20 16.09
N ASP A 176 -2.11 -12.20 16.93
CA ASP A 176 -1.82 -13.56 16.45
C ASP A 176 -2.99 -14.54 16.61
N ASP A 177 -4.18 -14.04 16.96
CA ASP A 177 -5.37 -14.87 17.11
C ASP A 177 -6.10 -15.15 15.78
N ASP A 178 -6.80 -16.28 15.73
CA ASP A 178 -7.49 -16.73 14.53
C ASP A 178 -8.65 -15.81 14.11
N GLU A 179 -9.26 -15.11 15.06
CA GLU A 179 -10.37 -14.21 14.77
C GLU A 179 -9.88 -12.95 14.06
N PHE A 180 -8.76 -12.36 14.51
CA PHE A 180 -8.14 -11.24 13.80
C PHE A 180 -7.77 -11.63 12.37
N ARG A 181 -7.11 -12.80 12.21
CA ARG A 181 -6.79 -13.35 10.89
C ARG A 181 -8.03 -13.61 10.05
N GLY A 182 -9.12 -14.05 10.69
CA GLY A 182 -10.41 -14.25 10.04
C GLY A 182 -10.97 -12.98 9.40
N TYR A 183 -10.93 -11.85 10.09
CA TYR A 183 -11.36 -10.56 9.54
C TYR A 183 -10.50 -10.12 8.35
N GLY A 184 -9.19 -10.22 8.45
CA GLY A 184 -8.30 -9.89 7.35
C GLY A 184 -8.50 -10.78 6.12
N ASN A 185 -8.63 -12.09 6.31
CA ASN A 185 -8.93 -13.03 5.23
C ASN A 185 -10.30 -12.74 4.58
N ALA A 186 -11.31 -12.36 5.36
CA ALA A 186 -12.62 -11.97 4.82
C ALA A 186 -12.52 -10.71 3.93
N VAL A 187 -11.66 -9.75 4.27
CA VAL A 187 -11.37 -8.59 3.38
C VAL A 187 -10.66 -9.06 2.12
N VAL A 188 -9.69 -9.96 2.21
CA VAL A 188 -9.00 -10.53 1.03
C VAL A 188 -9.99 -11.20 0.08
N GLU A 189 -10.87 -12.07 0.60
CA GLU A 189 -11.89 -12.76 -0.20
C GLU A 189 -12.87 -11.79 -0.84
N ALA A 190 -13.33 -10.78 -0.09
CA ALA A 190 -14.23 -9.76 -0.61
C ALA A 190 -13.57 -8.90 -1.70
N ALA A 191 -12.30 -8.53 -1.53
CA ALA A 191 -11.56 -7.78 -2.54
C ALA A 191 -11.33 -8.61 -3.82
N GLN A 192 -11.10 -9.91 -3.71
CA GLN A 192 -11.05 -10.81 -4.86
C GLN A 192 -12.43 -10.92 -5.55
N ALA A 193 -13.53 -10.94 -4.79
CA ALA A 193 -14.89 -10.91 -5.34
C ALA A 193 -15.18 -9.60 -6.07
N ILE A 194 -14.71 -8.44 -5.56
CA ILE A 194 -14.77 -7.14 -6.27
C ILE A 194 -14.10 -7.27 -7.64
N ARG A 195 -12.90 -7.84 -7.70
CA ARG A 195 -12.17 -8.02 -8.98
C ARG A 195 -12.93 -8.90 -9.94
N THR A 196 -13.46 -10.03 -9.47
CA THR A 196 -14.23 -10.97 -10.30
C THR A 196 -15.52 -10.32 -10.85
N SER A 197 -16.25 -9.62 -9.98
CA SER A 197 -17.48 -8.91 -10.37
C SER A 197 -17.18 -7.77 -11.35
N THR A 198 -16.08 -7.04 -11.14
CA THR A 198 -15.61 -5.99 -12.06
C THR A 198 -15.23 -6.58 -13.41
N GLU A 199 -14.56 -7.72 -13.44
CA GLU A 199 -14.21 -8.41 -14.70
C GLU A 199 -15.44 -8.82 -15.49
N GLY A 200 -16.44 -9.36 -14.81
CA GLY A 200 -17.71 -9.81 -15.40
C GLY A 200 -18.72 -8.68 -15.65
N GLY A 201 -18.47 -7.44 -15.21
CA GLY A 201 -19.46 -6.36 -15.30
C GLY A 201 -20.65 -6.55 -14.36
N ASP A 202 -20.53 -7.38 -13.33
CA ASP A 202 -21.58 -7.67 -12.34
C ASP A 202 -21.59 -6.61 -11.23
N PHE A 203 -22.36 -5.55 -11.43
CA PHE A 203 -22.49 -4.48 -10.46
C PHE A 203 -23.12 -4.93 -9.13
N SER A 204 -24.09 -5.85 -9.18
CA SER A 204 -24.72 -6.40 -7.95
C SER A 204 -23.72 -7.21 -7.13
N GLY A 205 -22.90 -8.04 -7.79
CA GLY A 205 -21.80 -8.76 -7.15
C GLY A 205 -20.74 -7.83 -6.56
N PHE A 206 -20.43 -6.71 -7.25
CA PHE A 206 -19.55 -5.66 -6.75
C PHE A 206 -20.11 -5.04 -5.46
N GLU A 207 -21.38 -4.62 -5.43
CA GLU A 207 -22.02 -4.04 -4.23
C GLU A 207 -22.02 -5.01 -3.06
N ALA A 208 -22.35 -6.29 -3.31
CA ALA A 208 -22.32 -7.33 -2.29
C ALA A 208 -20.93 -7.54 -1.71
N ALA A 209 -19.89 -7.51 -2.55
CA ALA A 209 -18.50 -7.63 -2.12
C ALA A 209 -18.03 -6.41 -1.33
N MET A 210 -18.38 -5.19 -1.77
CA MET A 210 -18.10 -3.95 -1.02
C MET A 210 -18.76 -3.95 0.37
N SER A 211 -19.99 -4.45 0.48
CA SER A 211 -20.68 -4.59 1.77
C SER A 211 -19.92 -5.55 2.71
N LYS A 212 -19.35 -6.64 2.19
CA LYS A 212 -18.51 -7.57 2.97
C LYS A 212 -17.22 -6.92 3.45
N VAL A 213 -16.55 -6.13 2.60
CA VAL A 213 -15.36 -5.34 3.01
C VAL A 213 -15.72 -4.44 4.20
N ALA A 214 -16.75 -3.61 4.05
CA ALA A 214 -17.16 -2.67 5.09
C ALA A 214 -17.52 -3.36 6.41
N THR A 215 -18.28 -4.46 6.35
CA THR A 215 -18.67 -5.25 7.53
C THR A 215 -17.45 -5.86 8.22
N SER A 216 -16.52 -6.44 7.46
CA SER A 216 -15.31 -7.06 8.04
C SER A 216 -14.39 -6.02 8.69
N CYS A 217 -14.21 -4.86 8.05
CA CYS A 217 -13.45 -3.74 8.62
C CYS A 217 -14.10 -3.24 9.92
N GLN A 218 -15.43 -3.03 9.94
CA GLN A 218 -16.15 -2.56 11.11
C GLN A 218 -16.06 -3.55 12.27
N ASN A 219 -16.25 -4.85 12.01
CA ASN A 219 -16.21 -5.88 13.04
C ASN A 219 -14.80 -6.00 13.65
N CYS A 220 -13.76 -6.00 12.81
CA CYS A 220 -12.37 -6.00 13.27
C CYS A 220 -12.08 -4.75 14.13
N HIS A 221 -12.42 -3.56 13.64
CA HIS A 221 -12.17 -2.31 14.34
C HIS A 221 -12.94 -2.19 15.66
N SER A 222 -14.15 -2.73 15.74
CA SER A 222 -14.92 -2.72 16.99
C SER A 222 -14.25 -3.52 18.11
N LYS A 223 -13.36 -4.46 17.78
CA LYS A 223 -12.71 -5.35 18.75
C LYS A 223 -11.23 -5.04 18.95
N TYR A 224 -10.51 -4.69 17.88
CA TYR A 224 -9.03 -4.59 17.85
C TYR A 224 -8.51 -3.17 17.69
N LYS A 225 -9.33 -2.19 17.26
CA LYS A 225 -8.90 -0.81 17.20
C LYS A 225 -8.96 -0.20 18.61
N ASN A 226 -7.83 -0.18 19.29
CA ASN A 226 -7.66 0.61 20.50
C ASN A 226 -7.43 2.08 20.07
N ASP A 227 -8.30 2.98 20.54
CA ASP A 227 -8.24 4.42 20.29
C ASP A 227 -7.02 5.07 20.95
#